data_6a0f241cc6633ebcc77a6a26f52b7914
#
_entry.id   6a0f241cc6633ebcc77a6a26f52b7914
#
_cell.length_a   1.000
_cell.length_b   1.000
_cell.length_c   1.000
_cell.angle_alpha   90.00
_cell.angle_beta   90.00
_cell.angle_gamma   90.00
#
_symmetry.space_group_name_H-M   'P 1'
#
loop_
_entity.id
_entity.type
_entity.pdbx_description
1 polymer ?
#
loop_
_entity_poly.entity_id
_entity_poly.type
_entity_poly.pdbx_seq_one_letter_code
_entity_poly.pdbx_strand_id
1 'polypeptide(L)'
;MAVSVFRNIPYAAGPTGAARFAAPTPVHGAPGADGSGPDGSGPDGPGPNGPGPDRPGPTAPAPERRFPADLSPLMGPGWVRGEEYLTLNVWTPRTDGNAPVMVFVHGGAFLSGTGQAPVYDGTSFARDGVVLVTLNYRLGALGWLDLSDAPRNRGLLDVVAALRWVRAHIADYGGDPDRVTVFGQSAGGMIVSALLVTPEAAGLFRGAISQSGGLHALTGAEAAETTGALADRLGVPATAEAFADVPDERLVSALAEVSGAGPRLSPLGVVLDGLDDAPPPHPVDLLVGTNTQESLLYRRPEQSAAIDAVFRDARERLVSRYDKAFTYDFDWRGGPFGACHAVELPFVFDHTDLPALRTANGLLGPDVPPSLAAETHGAWVRFAMGGDPGWSGTHRFH
;
A
#
# COMPACT_ATOMS: atom_id res chain seq x y z
N MET A 1 -27.27 -2.61 -5.68
CA MET A 1 -26.81 -3.98 -5.99
C MET A 1 -25.99 -4.45 -4.79
N ALA A 2 -26.04 -5.73 -4.45
CA ALA A 2 -25.20 -6.27 -3.38
C ALA A 2 -23.74 -6.34 -3.87
N VAL A 3 -22.80 -5.84 -3.06
CA VAL A 3 -21.37 -5.95 -3.33
C VAL A 3 -20.91 -7.35 -2.88
N SER A 4 -20.14 -8.03 -3.72
CA SER A 4 -19.49 -9.30 -3.35
C SER A 4 -18.09 -9.03 -2.83
N VAL A 5 -17.71 -9.73 -1.76
CA VAL A 5 -16.40 -9.53 -1.09
C VAL A 5 -15.70 -10.87 -0.92
N PHE A 6 -14.45 -10.93 -1.39
CA PHE A 6 -13.58 -12.09 -1.27
C PHE A 6 -12.34 -11.67 -0.48
N ARG A 7 -11.98 -12.41 0.56
CA ARG A 7 -10.92 -12.03 1.49
C ARG A 7 -9.84 -13.09 1.60
N ASN A 8 -8.62 -12.62 1.91
CA ASN A 8 -7.46 -13.47 2.19
C ASN A 8 -7.13 -14.45 1.05
N ILE A 9 -7.29 -14.01 -0.21
CA ILE A 9 -6.93 -14.80 -1.39
C ILE A 9 -5.41 -14.82 -1.51
N PRO A 10 -4.73 -15.97 -1.45
CA PRO A 10 -3.29 -16.02 -1.60
C PRO A 10 -2.88 -15.74 -3.05
N TYR A 11 -1.95 -14.82 -3.27
CA TYR A 11 -1.33 -14.56 -4.57
C TYR A 11 0.08 -15.15 -4.66
N ALA A 12 0.68 -15.43 -3.52
CA ALA A 12 1.98 -16.11 -3.41
C ALA A 12 1.99 -16.97 -2.14
N ALA A 13 2.82 -17.99 -2.12
CA ALA A 13 3.03 -18.82 -0.94
C ALA A 13 3.63 -18.00 0.21
N GLY A 14 3.31 -18.37 1.44
CA GLY A 14 3.85 -17.74 2.63
C GLY A 14 5.39 -17.77 2.65
N PRO A 15 6.06 -16.66 2.93
CA PRO A 15 7.50 -16.56 2.90
C PRO A 15 8.14 -17.13 4.17
N THR A 16 8.16 -18.45 4.28
CA THR A 16 8.67 -19.20 5.44
C THR A 16 10.00 -19.91 5.13
N GLY A 17 10.74 -20.29 6.16
CA GLY A 17 12.02 -20.98 6.01
C GLY A 17 12.96 -20.25 5.05
N ALA A 18 13.50 -20.95 4.07
CA ALA A 18 14.40 -20.39 3.06
C ALA A 18 13.70 -19.34 2.15
N ALA A 19 12.36 -19.36 2.03
CA ALA A 19 11.62 -18.39 1.23
C ALA A 19 11.47 -17.02 1.92
N ARG A 20 11.80 -16.88 3.20
CA ARG A 20 11.68 -15.60 3.94
C ARG A 20 12.36 -14.43 3.23
N PHE A 21 13.51 -14.66 2.64
CA PHE A 21 14.29 -13.65 1.92
C PHE A 21 14.41 -13.92 0.40
N ALA A 22 13.67 -14.90 -0.14
CA ALA A 22 13.62 -15.17 -1.57
C ALA A 22 12.60 -14.29 -2.31
N ALA A 23 12.59 -14.33 -3.64
CA ALA A 23 11.49 -13.79 -4.44
C ALA A 23 10.16 -14.50 -4.10
N PRO A 24 9.00 -13.85 -4.24
CA PRO A 24 7.72 -14.49 -3.99
C PRO A 24 7.49 -15.65 -4.95
N THR A 25 6.98 -16.77 -4.43
CA THR A 25 6.58 -17.93 -5.24
C THR A 25 5.08 -17.82 -5.53
N PRO A 26 4.68 -17.59 -6.80
CA PRO A 26 3.26 -17.51 -7.15
C PRO A 26 2.51 -18.80 -6.81
N VAL A 27 1.28 -18.69 -6.33
CA VAL A 27 0.37 -19.83 -6.23
C VAL A 27 -0.37 -20.03 -7.55
N HIS A 28 -0.45 -21.28 -8.01
CA HIS A 28 -1.16 -21.63 -9.23
C HIS A 28 -2.59 -22.08 -8.88
N GLY A 29 -3.56 -21.47 -9.51
CA GLY A 29 -5.00 -21.72 -9.35
C GLY A 29 -5.72 -20.55 -8.71
N ALA A 30 -6.80 -20.09 -9.34
CA ALA A 30 -7.77 -19.24 -8.66
C ALA A 30 -8.48 -20.10 -7.62
N PRO A 31 -8.48 -19.75 -6.32
CA PRO A 31 -9.38 -20.40 -5.39
C PRO A 31 -10.81 -20.15 -5.88
N GLY A 32 -11.55 -21.22 -6.20
CA GLY A 32 -12.96 -21.13 -6.58
C GLY A 32 -13.32 -21.24 -8.07
N ALA A 33 -12.38 -21.61 -8.95
CA ALA A 33 -12.73 -21.93 -10.35
C ALA A 33 -13.74 -23.10 -10.47
N ASP A 34 -13.93 -23.88 -9.41
CA ASP A 34 -14.90 -24.96 -9.27
C ASP A 34 -16.08 -24.59 -8.35
N GLY A 35 -16.18 -23.32 -7.90
CA GLY A 35 -17.23 -22.88 -6.96
C GLY A 35 -16.95 -23.28 -5.51
N SER A 36 -15.80 -23.89 -5.22
CA SER A 36 -15.33 -24.14 -3.86
C SER A 36 -14.33 -23.04 -3.47
N GLY A 37 -14.51 -22.45 -2.29
CA GLY A 37 -13.46 -21.64 -1.64
C GLY A 37 -12.19 -22.48 -1.44
N PRO A 38 -11.06 -21.88 -1.10
CA PRO A 38 -9.81 -22.59 -0.87
C PRO A 38 -9.89 -23.71 0.18
N ASP A 39 -11.02 -23.82 0.86
CA ASP A 39 -11.39 -24.81 1.86
C ASP A 39 -12.57 -25.72 1.43
N GLY A 40 -13.01 -25.67 0.16
CA GLY A 40 -14.16 -26.45 -0.33
C GLY A 40 -15.54 -25.90 0.09
N SER A 41 -15.60 -24.69 0.67
CA SER A 41 -16.87 -24.02 0.96
C SER A 41 -17.42 -23.34 -0.29
N GLY A 42 -18.70 -23.53 -0.57
CA GLY A 42 -19.42 -22.83 -1.63
C GLY A 42 -19.49 -21.31 -1.34
N PRO A 43 -20.13 -20.52 -2.25
CA PRO A 43 -20.15 -19.05 -2.20
C PRO A 43 -20.72 -18.42 -0.92
N ASP A 44 -21.18 -19.21 0.04
CA ASP A 44 -21.94 -18.77 1.22
C ASP A 44 -21.22 -18.91 2.58
N GLY A 45 -19.91 -19.13 2.65
CA GLY A 45 -19.28 -19.11 3.96
C GLY A 45 -17.85 -19.65 4.07
N PRO A 46 -17.10 -19.17 5.07
CA PRO A 46 -15.82 -19.75 5.41
C PRO A 46 -16.04 -21.17 5.95
N GLY A 47 -15.19 -22.10 5.55
CA GLY A 47 -15.12 -23.42 6.16
C GLY A 47 -14.88 -23.37 7.68
N PRO A 48 -15.08 -24.46 8.42
CA PRO A 48 -15.13 -24.46 9.87
C PRO A 48 -13.87 -23.96 10.60
N ASN A 49 -12.77 -23.69 9.88
CA ASN A 49 -11.51 -23.18 10.44
C ASN A 49 -10.96 -21.93 9.74
N GLY A 50 -11.67 -21.35 8.74
CA GLY A 50 -11.29 -20.08 8.11
C GLY A 50 -11.61 -18.87 9.02
N PRO A 51 -10.91 -17.72 8.88
CA PRO A 51 -11.33 -16.50 9.56
C PRO A 51 -12.73 -16.13 9.06
N GLY A 52 -13.67 -15.96 9.99
CA GLY A 52 -15.02 -15.48 9.68
C GLY A 52 -14.96 -14.12 8.99
N PRO A 53 -16.06 -13.65 8.37
CA PRO A 53 -16.11 -12.40 7.61
C PRO A 53 -15.61 -11.17 8.41
N ASP A 54 -15.63 -11.25 9.73
CA ASP A 54 -15.24 -10.18 10.65
C ASP A 54 -13.86 -10.39 11.30
N ARG A 55 -13.12 -11.44 10.95
CA ARG A 55 -11.78 -11.67 11.51
C ARG A 55 -10.70 -11.38 10.50
N PRO A 56 -9.71 -10.53 10.86
CA PRO A 56 -8.56 -10.27 9.99
C PRO A 56 -7.76 -11.56 9.79
N GLY A 57 -7.33 -11.79 8.55
CA GLY A 57 -6.36 -12.83 8.22
C GLY A 57 -4.96 -12.48 8.68
N PRO A 58 -3.98 -13.38 8.48
CA PRO A 58 -2.57 -13.12 8.79
C PRO A 58 -2.04 -11.86 8.11
N THR A 59 -1.14 -11.16 8.80
CA THR A 59 -0.45 -9.97 8.28
C THR A 59 1.06 -10.14 8.39
N ALA A 60 1.81 -9.37 7.62
CA ALA A 60 3.27 -9.37 7.71
C ALA A 60 3.75 -9.02 9.13
N PRO A 61 4.87 -9.60 9.60
CA PRO A 61 5.49 -9.22 10.86
C PRO A 61 5.75 -7.72 10.95
N ALA A 62 5.21 -7.08 11.98
CA ALA A 62 5.25 -5.63 12.14
C ALA A 62 5.30 -5.22 13.62
N PRO A 63 5.97 -4.10 13.96
CA PRO A 63 5.95 -3.55 15.31
C PRO A 63 4.58 -2.93 15.63
N GLU A 64 4.22 -2.95 16.90
CA GLU A 64 3.15 -2.10 17.41
C GLU A 64 3.59 -0.64 17.27
N ARG A 65 2.80 0.18 16.59
CA ARG A 65 3.09 1.61 16.41
C ARG A 65 2.06 2.46 17.14
N ARG A 66 2.56 3.49 17.82
CA ARG A 66 1.75 4.49 18.51
C ARG A 66 1.89 5.82 17.80
N PHE A 67 0.74 6.42 17.49
CA PHE A 67 0.65 7.74 16.87
C PHE A 67 -0.06 8.71 17.82
N PRO A 68 0.15 10.02 17.66
CA PRO A 68 -0.59 11.03 18.42
C PRO A 68 -2.09 11.02 18.14
N ALA A 69 -2.49 10.69 16.90
CA ALA A 69 -3.86 10.44 16.50
C ALA A 69 -4.21 8.95 16.64
N ASP A 70 -5.49 8.64 16.81
CA ASP A 70 -5.98 7.28 16.62
C ASP A 70 -5.97 6.94 15.12
N LEU A 71 -4.93 6.24 14.71
CA LEU A 71 -4.77 5.74 13.34
C LEU A 71 -5.18 4.27 13.18
N SER A 72 -5.83 3.67 14.17
CA SER A 72 -6.26 2.27 14.09
C SER A 72 -7.13 1.97 12.85
N PRO A 73 -8.02 2.89 12.38
CA PRO A 73 -8.76 2.66 11.14
C PRO A 73 -7.89 2.58 9.88
N LEU A 74 -6.70 3.18 9.89
CA LEU A 74 -5.76 3.22 8.76
C LEU A 74 -4.67 2.14 8.85
N MET A 75 -4.34 1.70 10.07
CA MET A 75 -3.22 0.78 10.31
C MET A 75 -3.67 -0.67 10.47
N GLY A 76 -4.97 -0.89 10.65
CA GLY A 76 -5.57 -2.22 10.79
C GLY A 76 -5.25 -2.88 12.13
N PRO A 77 -5.38 -4.22 12.20
CA PRO A 77 -5.31 -4.97 13.45
C PRO A 77 -3.90 -5.10 14.02
N GLY A 78 -2.87 -4.56 13.35
CA GLY A 78 -1.47 -4.82 13.69
C GLY A 78 -0.99 -6.17 13.16
N TRP A 79 -0.02 -6.77 13.83
CA TRP A 79 0.52 -8.07 13.43
C TRP A 79 -0.39 -9.23 13.87
N VAL A 80 -1.15 -9.77 12.92
CA VAL A 80 -1.91 -11.01 13.07
C VAL A 80 -1.03 -12.18 12.67
N ARG A 81 -0.77 -13.10 13.60
CA ARG A 81 0.12 -14.25 13.41
C ARG A 81 -0.41 -15.21 12.35
N GLY A 82 0.48 -15.73 11.54
CA GLY A 82 0.23 -16.72 10.50
C GLY A 82 1.26 -16.60 9.38
N GLU A 83 1.50 -17.70 8.70
CA GLU A 83 2.54 -17.78 7.66
C GLU A 83 2.02 -17.29 6.30
N GLU A 84 0.75 -17.57 5.99
CA GLU A 84 0.11 -17.25 4.70
C GLU A 84 -0.46 -15.82 4.70
N TYR A 85 0.42 -14.82 4.71
CA TYR A 85 0.01 -13.42 4.74
C TYR A 85 0.18 -12.68 3.39
N LEU A 86 0.75 -13.32 2.37
CA LEU A 86 0.83 -12.77 1.02
C LEU A 86 -0.51 -12.97 0.30
N THR A 87 -1.50 -12.22 0.78
CA THR A 87 -2.91 -12.32 0.36
C THR A 87 -3.42 -10.99 -0.15
N LEU A 88 -4.52 -11.05 -0.90
CA LEU A 88 -5.29 -9.89 -1.34
C LEU A 88 -6.78 -10.08 -1.01
N ASN A 89 -7.52 -8.96 -1.05
CA ASN A 89 -8.97 -8.95 -0.93
C ASN A 89 -9.57 -8.30 -2.17
N VAL A 90 -10.77 -8.73 -2.57
CA VAL A 90 -11.48 -8.21 -3.74
C VAL A 90 -12.89 -7.80 -3.35
N TRP A 91 -13.28 -6.58 -3.70
CA TRP A 91 -14.66 -6.09 -3.66
C TRP A 91 -15.13 -5.86 -5.10
N THR A 92 -16.26 -6.42 -5.45
CA THR A 92 -16.78 -6.32 -6.82
C THR A 92 -18.28 -6.02 -6.86
N PRO A 93 -18.72 -5.18 -7.81
CA PRO A 93 -20.15 -4.95 -8.02
C PRO A 93 -20.89 -6.20 -8.53
N ARG A 94 -20.18 -7.06 -9.29
CA ARG A 94 -20.70 -8.32 -9.86
C ARG A 94 -19.56 -9.16 -10.45
N THR A 95 -19.62 -10.45 -10.28
CA THR A 95 -18.57 -11.37 -10.74
C THR A 95 -18.60 -11.67 -12.24
N ASP A 96 -19.71 -11.44 -12.91
CA ASP A 96 -19.90 -11.61 -14.35
C ASP A 96 -19.77 -10.28 -15.12
N GLY A 97 -19.07 -9.29 -14.53
CA GLY A 97 -18.85 -7.96 -15.08
C GLY A 97 -17.61 -7.85 -15.95
N ASN A 98 -17.28 -6.61 -16.29
CA ASN A 98 -16.01 -6.17 -16.91
C ASN A 98 -15.67 -4.76 -16.42
N ALA A 99 -15.63 -4.60 -15.11
CA ALA A 99 -15.43 -3.31 -14.44
C ALA A 99 -13.94 -2.92 -14.44
N PRO A 100 -13.60 -1.62 -14.44
CA PRO A 100 -12.23 -1.20 -14.17
C PRO A 100 -11.78 -1.67 -12.80
N VAL A 101 -10.48 -1.92 -12.65
CA VAL A 101 -9.89 -2.47 -11.44
C VAL A 101 -8.98 -1.43 -10.80
N MET A 102 -9.11 -1.22 -9.51
CA MET A 102 -8.16 -0.46 -8.71
C MET A 102 -7.45 -1.37 -7.72
N VAL A 103 -6.11 -1.30 -7.67
CA VAL A 103 -5.28 -2.11 -6.76
C VAL A 103 -4.59 -1.17 -5.77
N PHE A 104 -4.95 -1.28 -4.50
CA PHE A 104 -4.41 -0.43 -3.44
C PHE A 104 -3.21 -1.05 -2.75
N VAL A 105 -2.12 -0.28 -2.67
CA VAL A 105 -0.89 -0.60 -1.94
C VAL A 105 -0.84 0.28 -0.70
N HIS A 106 -0.96 -0.34 0.48
CA HIS A 106 -1.01 0.40 1.74
C HIS A 106 0.33 1.05 2.13
N GLY A 107 0.26 2.10 2.94
CA GLY A 107 1.41 2.74 3.54
C GLY A 107 1.87 2.08 4.84
N GLY A 108 2.65 2.83 5.65
CA GLY A 108 3.14 2.39 6.96
C GLY A 108 4.65 2.38 7.07
N ALA A 109 5.33 3.21 6.29
CA ALA A 109 6.78 3.42 6.33
C ALA A 109 7.60 2.14 6.07
N PHE A 110 7.07 1.20 5.28
CA PHE A 110 7.68 -0.12 5.02
C PHE A 110 7.81 -1.03 6.26
N LEU A 111 7.32 -0.59 7.41
CA LEU A 111 7.47 -1.24 8.72
C LEU A 111 6.16 -1.87 9.23
N SER A 112 5.02 -1.33 8.83
CA SER A 112 3.70 -1.68 9.36
C SER A 112 2.61 -1.44 8.32
N GLY A 113 1.37 -1.76 8.67
CA GLY A 113 0.21 -1.62 7.77
C GLY A 113 -0.27 -2.96 7.23
N THR A 114 -1.43 -2.92 6.61
CA THR A 114 -2.08 -4.08 6.00
C THR A 114 -3.16 -3.62 5.02
N GLY A 115 -3.45 -4.40 4.00
CA GLY A 115 -4.60 -4.19 3.11
C GLY A 115 -5.95 -4.50 3.77
N GLN A 116 -5.96 -4.90 5.06
CA GLN A 116 -7.17 -5.26 5.81
C GLN A 116 -7.63 -4.14 6.77
N ALA A 117 -7.03 -2.96 6.72
CA ALA A 117 -7.42 -1.86 7.60
C ALA A 117 -8.86 -1.40 7.30
N PRO A 118 -9.67 -1.04 8.32
CA PRO A 118 -11.08 -0.70 8.14
C PRO A 118 -11.34 0.39 7.11
N VAL A 119 -10.47 1.40 7.01
CA VAL A 119 -10.61 2.48 6.03
C VAL A 119 -10.49 2.00 4.59
N TYR A 120 -9.88 0.84 4.34
CA TYR A 120 -9.66 0.29 3.00
C TYR A 120 -10.77 -0.67 2.53
N ASP A 121 -11.90 -0.72 3.24
CA ASP A 121 -13.06 -1.45 2.74
C ASP A 121 -13.48 -0.91 1.37
N GLY A 122 -13.65 -1.80 0.39
CA GLY A 122 -13.86 -1.45 -1.01
C GLY A 122 -15.33 -1.28 -1.42
N THR A 123 -16.23 -1.31 -0.46
CA THR A 123 -17.68 -1.27 -0.75
C THR A 123 -18.08 -0.02 -1.52
N SER A 124 -17.49 1.13 -1.23
CA SER A 124 -17.75 2.39 -1.94
C SER A 124 -17.32 2.32 -3.42
N PHE A 125 -16.13 1.80 -3.70
CA PHE A 125 -15.64 1.62 -5.06
C PHE A 125 -16.50 0.62 -5.84
N ALA A 126 -16.86 -0.51 -5.22
CA ALA A 126 -17.74 -1.49 -5.84
C ALA A 126 -19.15 -0.94 -6.08
N ARG A 127 -19.72 -0.15 -5.15
CA ARG A 127 -20.97 0.58 -5.34
C ARG A 127 -20.91 1.46 -6.59
N ASP A 128 -19.77 2.10 -6.84
CA ASP A 128 -19.57 3.05 -7.94
C ASP A 128 -18.97 2.40 -9.20
N GLY A 129 -19.04 1.05 -9.28
CA GLY A 129 -18.78 0.28 -10.49
C GLY A 129 -17.31 -0.06 -10.75
N VAL A 130 -16.48 -0.03 -9.73
CA VAL A 130 -15.04 -0.37 -9.78
C VAL A 130 -14.77 -1.61 -8.95
N VAL A 131 -14.01 -2.56 -9.47
CA VAL A 131 -13.45 -3.65 -8.65
C VAL A 131 -12.27 -3.10 -7.85
N LEU A 132 -12.36 -3.16 -6.52
CA LEU A 132 -11.23 -2.82 -5.67
C LEU A 132 -10.49 -4.07 -5.21
N VAL A 133 -9.16 -4.01 -5.27
CA VAL A 133 -8.24 -5.01 -4.71
C VAL A 133 -7.38 -4.31 -3.67
N THR A 134 -7.27 -4.87 -2.46
CA THR A 134 -6.25 -4.49 -1.47
C THR A 134 -5.32 -5.67 -1.24
N LEU A 135 -4.10 -5.45 -0.83
CA LEU A 135 -3.12 -6.53 -0.67
C LEU A 135 -2.21 -6.33 0.54
N ASN A 136 -1.65 -7.41 1.03
CA ASN A 136 -0.51 -7.42 1.94
C ASN A 136 0.77 -7.70 1.15
N TYR A 137 1.89 -7.20 1.64
CA TYR A 137 3.24 -7.46 1.12
C TYR A 137 4.24 -7.56 2.28
N ARG A 138 5.41 -8.13 2.08
CA ARG A 138 6.43 -8.23 3.13
C ARG A 138 6.86 -6.86 3.64
N LEU A 139 6.88 -6.72 4.95
CA LEU A 139 7.29 -5.54 5.69
C LEU A 139 8.64 -5.75 6.38
N GLY A 140 9.19 -4.65 6.92
CA GLY A 140 10.38 -4.69 7.75
C GLY A 140 11.58 -5.35 7.08
N ALA A 141 12.33 -6.08 7.86
CA ALA A 141 13.55 -6.75 7.42
C ALA A 141 13.29 -7.72 6.26
N LEU A 142 12.17 -8.46 6.31
CA LEU A 142 11.83 -9.47 5.30
C LEU A 142 11.62 -8.88 3.91
N GLY A 143 11.01 -7.69 3.84
CA GLY A 143 10.67 -7.04 2.57
C GLY A 143 11.74 -6.10 2.04
N TRP A 144 12.52 -5.43 2.91
CA TRP A 144 13.19 -4.18 2.55
C TRP A 144 14.65 -4.06 2.94
N LEU A 145 15.27 -5.04 3.64
CA LEU A 145 16.72 -5.03 3.81
C LEU A 145 17.44 -5.27 2.48
N ASP A 146 18.50 -4.53 2.22
CA ASP A 146 19.38 -4.76 1.07
C ASP A 146 20.45 -5.79 1.48
N LEU A 147 20.30 -7.02 1.00
CA LEU A 147 21.15 -8.17 1.32
C LEU A 147 21.85 -8.62 0.04
N SER A 148 23.16 -8.88 0.12
CA SER A 148 23.98 -9.22 -1.06
C SER A 148 23.66 -10.60 -1.66
N ASP A 149 23.07 -11.49 -0.85
CA ASP A 149 22.73 -12.88 -1.19
C ASP A 149 21.21 -13.11 -1.36
N ALA A 150 20.43 -12.03 -1.50
CA ALA A 150 18.99 -12.10 -1.72
C ALA A 150 18.50 -11.04 -2.71
N PRO A 151 17.35 -11.24 -3.36
CA PRO A 151 16.75 -10.23 -4.22
C PRO A 151 16.47 -8.93 -3.43
N ARG A 152 16.78 -7.79 -4.04
CA ARG A 152 16.40 -6.47 -3.51
C ARG A 152 14.89 -6.24 -3.58
N ASN A 153 14.39 -5.32 -2.76
CA ASN A 153 12.99 -4.84 -2.82
C ASN A 153 11.96 -5.97 -2.83
N ARG A 154 12.14 -6.97 -1.98
CA ARG A 154 11.24 -8.16 -1.95
C ARG A 154 9.77 -7.79 -1.75
N GLY A 155 9.48 -6.74 -0.97
CA GLY A 155 8.13 -6.20 -0.84
C GLY A 155 7.58 -5.60 -2.15
N LEU A 156 8.44 -4.99 -2.99
CA LEU A 156 8.06 -4.54 -4.33
C LEU A 156 7.79 -5.75 -5.26
N LEU A 157 8.62 -6.79 -5.17
CA LEU A 157 8.41 -8.03 -5.92
C LEU A 157 7.10 -8.74 -5.51
N ASP A 158 6.71 -8.65 -4.23
CA ASP A 158 5.41 -9.14 -3.77
C ASP A 158 4.24 -8.39 -4.45
N VAL A 159 4.34 -7.06 -4.55
CA VAL A 159 3.33 -6.25 -5.26
C VAL A 159 3.30 -6.59 -6.75
N VAL A 160 4.44 -6.81 -7.40
CA VAL A 160 4.50 -7.30 -8.79
C VAL A 160 3.81 -8.66 -8.93
N ALA A 161 4.04 -9.58 -7.98
CA ALA A 161 3.37 -10.89 -7.98
C ALA A 161 1.84 -10.75 -7.81
N ALA A 162 1.38 -9.86 -6.92
CA ALA A 162 -0.04 -9.57 -6.77
C ALA A 162 -0.66 -8.97 -8.04
N LEU A 163 0.03 -8.04 -8.71
CA LEU A 163 -0.42 -7.48 -9.99
C LEU A 163 -0.47 -8.54 -11.11
N ARG A 164 0.47 -9.47 -11.13
CA ARG A 164 0.41 -10.64 -12.05
C ARG A 164 -0.77 -11.55 -11.74
N TRP A 165 -1.06 -11.76 -10.46
CA TRP A 165 -2.26 -12.48 -10.05
C TRP A 165 -3.54 -11.75 -10.52
N VAL A 166 -3.63 -10.44 -10.33
CA VAL A 166 -4.74 -9.60 -10.83
C VAL A 166 -4.88 -9.76 -12.35
N ARG A 167 -3.79 -9.64 -13.08
CA ARG A 167 -3.80 -9.83 -14.55
C ARG A 167 -4.34 -11.18 -14.98
N ALA A 168 -4.05 -12.25 -14.24
CA ALA A 168 -4.45 -13.62 -14.58
C ALA A 168 -5.87 -14.00 -14.15
N HIS A 169 -6.38 -13.42 -13.04
CA HIS A 169 -7.56 -13.94 -12.35
C HIS A 169 -8.68 -12.93 -12.13
N ILE A 170 -8.45 -11.62 -12.29
CA ILE A 170 -9.46 -10.62 -11.89
C ILE A 170 -10.73 -10.68 -12.74
N ALA A 171 -10.67 -11.25 -13.92
CA ALA A 171 -11.84 -11.50 -14.76
C ALA A 171 -12.86 -12.45 -14.10
N ASP A 172 -12.41 -13.41 -13.29
CA ASP A 172 -13.28 -14.32 -12.53
C ASP A 172 -14.06 -13.59 -11.43
N TYR A 173 -13.61 -12.38 -11.08
CA TYR A 173 -14.24 -11.46 -10.12
C TYR A 173 -14.96 -10.30 -10.82
N GLY A 174 -15.14 -10.36 -12.13
CA GLY A 174 -15.83 -9.33 -12.91
C GLY A 174 -15.01 -8.06 -13.17
N GLY A 175 -13.71 -8.10 -13.00
CA GLY A 175 -12.77 -7.02 -13.33
C GLY A 175 -12.16 -7.17 -14.72
N ASP A 176 -11.81 -6.06 -15.34
CA ASP A 176 -11.11 -6.00 -16.61
C ASP A 176 -9.59 -5.96 -16.41
N PRO A 177 -8.85 -7.04 -16.75
CA PRO A 177 -7.39 -7.07 -16.56
C PRO A 177 -6.63 -6.05 -17.42
N ASP A 178 -7.25 -5.49 -18.47
CA ASP A 178 -6.66 -4.44 -19.31
C ASP A 178 -6.94 -3.02 -18.78
N ARG A 179 -7.80 -2.89 -17.77
CA ARG A 179 -8.17 -1.61 -17.15
C ARG A 179 -7.79 -1.55 -15.67
N VAL A 180 -6.54 -1.90 -15.37
CA VAL A 180 -5.99 -1.87 -14.01
C VAL A 180 -5.35 -0.51 -13.71
N THR A 181 -5.72 0.11 -12.60
CA THR A 181 -5.07 1.28 -12.00
C THR A 181 -4.48 0.87 -10.66
N VAL A 182 -3.16 0.99 -10.50
CA VAL A 182 -2.50 0.80 -9.21
C VAL A 182 -2.45 2.13 -8.46
N PHE A 183 -2.79 2.11 -7.16
CA PHE A 183 -2.69 3.31 -6.34
C PHE A 183 -2.18 2.98 -4.94
N GLY A 184 -1.57 3.97 -4.29
CA GLY A 184 -1.02 3.76 -2.96
C GLY A 184 -0.68 5.05 -2.26
N GLN A 185 -0.54 4.98 -0.94
CA GLN A 185 -0.29 6.13 -0.10
C GLN A 185 1.02 5.96 0.69
N SER A 186 1.79 7.05 0.86
CA SER A 186 3.04 7.03 1.63
C SER A 186 4.03 6.00 1.07
N ALA A 187 4.50 5.05 1.88
CA ALA A 187 5.31 3.93 1.41
C ALA A 187 4.65 3.18 0.24
N GLY A 188 3.32 3.00 0.27
CA GLY A 188 2.57 2.43 -0.86
C GLY A 188 2.62 3.32 -2.11
N GLY A 189 2.54 4.63 -1.96
CA GLY A 189 2.72 5.59 -3.04
C GLY A 189 4.14 5.59 -3.62
N MET A 190 5.17 5.40 -2.76
CA MET A 190 6.56 5.22 -3.19
C MET A 190 6.74 3.91 -3.95
N ILE A 191 6.09 2.82 -3.50
CA ILE A 191 6.08 1.54 -4.22
C ILE A 191 5.41 1.70 -5.59
N VAL A 192 4.25 2.38 -5.67
CA VAL A 192 3.58 2.66 -6.94
C VAL A 192 4.50 3.44 -7.89
N SER A 193 5.21 4.45 -7.38
CA SER A 193 6.17 5.21 -8.18
C SER A 193 7.36 4.35 -8.65
N ALA A 194 7.82 3.43 -7.82
CA ALA A 194 8.89 2.49 -8.18
C ALA A 194 8.43 1.48 -9.25
N LEU A 195 7.18 1.02 -9.23
CA LEU A 195 6.61 0.15 -10.27
C LEU A 195 6.67 0.79 -11.66
N LEU A 196 6.59 2.13 -11.74
CA LEU A 196 6.65 2.88 -13.01
C LEU A 196 8.02 2.76 -13.70
N VAL A 197 9.08 2.42 -12.97
CA VAL A 197 10.44 2.26 -13.49
C VAL A 197 10.95 0.82 -13.37
N THR A 198 10.12 -0.10 -12.87
CA THR A 198 10.44 -1.52 -12.68
C THR A 198 10.05 -2.30 -13.92
N PRO A 199 11.00 -2.91 -14.67
CA PRO A 199 10.71 -3.63 -15.92
C PRO A 199 9.70 -4.77 -15.75
N GLU A 200 9.74 -5.48 -14.60
CA GLU A 200 8.86 -6.60 -14.27
C GLU A 200 7.39 -6.21 -14.10
N ALA A 201 7.12 -4.91 -13.93
CA ALA A 201 5.77 -4.36 -13.80
C ALA A 201 5.18 -3.88 -15.14
N ALA A 202 5.97 -3.89 -16.21
CA ALA A 202 5.56 -3.43 -17.53
C ALA A 202 4.31 -4.18 -18.03
N GLY A 203 3.26 -3.42 -18.42
CA GLY A 203 2.01 -3.97 -18.95
C GLY A 203 1.06 -4.58 -17.91
N LEU A 204 1.37 -4.50 -16.60
CA LEU A 204 0.48 -4.99 -15.55
C LEU A 204 -0.61 -3.98 -15.16
N PHE A 205 -0.47 -2.71 -15.51
CA PHE A 205 -1.45 -1.65 -15.26
C PHE A 205 -1.36 -0.56 -16.32
N ARG A 206 -2.46 0.18 -16.52
CA ARG A 206 -2.55 1.31 -17.45
C ARG A 206 -2.58 2.67 -16.75
N GLY A 207 -2.91 2.69 -15.45
CA GLY A 207 -2.99 3.91 -14.65
C GLY A 207 -2.27 3.76 -13.33
N ALA A 208 -1.73 4.85 -12.79
CA ALA A 208 -1.07 4.89 -11.49
C ALA A 208 -1.45 6.15 -10.72
N ILE A 209 -1.73 5.99 -9.40
CA ILE A 209 -1.96 7.12 -8.49
C ILE A 209 -0.98 7.04 -7.33
N SER A 210 -0.09 8.02 -7.19
CA SER A 210 0.85 8.12 -6.08
C SER A 210 0.41 9.21 -5.11
N GLN A 211 -0.07 8.79 -3.92
CA GLN A 211 -0.56 9.67 -2.86
C GLN A 211 0.53 9.85 -1.81
N SER A 212 1.03 11.06 -1.63
CA SER A 212 2.12 11.38 -0.68
C SER A 212 3.28 10.39 -0.77
N GLY A 213 3.62 9.97 -1.99
CA GLY A 213 4.68 9.02 -2.32
C GLY A 213 5.73 9.68 -3.19
N GLY A 214 5.42 9.80 -4.48
CA GLY A 214 6.34 10.32 -5.47
C GLY A 214 7.57 9.43 -5.67
N LEU A 215 8.52 9.89 -6.44
CA LEU A 215 9.78 9.17 -6.65
C LEU A 215 10.75 9.45 -5.49
N HIS A 216 10.66 8.62 -4.46
CA HIS A 216 11.55 8.64 -3.30
C HIS A 216 12.13 7.23 -3.10
N ALA A 217 13.45 7.12 -3.24
CA ALA A 217 14.17 5.87 -3.11
C ALA A 217 15.41 6.08 -2.23
N LEU A 218 15.88 5.00 -1.64
CA LEU A 218 17.18 4.94 -0.97
C LEU A 218 18.27 4.62 -2.00
N THR A 219 19.45 5.13 -1.77
CA THR A 219 20.67 4.64 -2.40
C THR A 219 21.06 3.28 -1.79
N GLY A 220 21.82 2.46 -2.52
CA GLY A 220 22.35 1.21 -1.97
C GLY A 220 23.22 1.43 -0.72
N ALA A 221 23.95 2.55 -0.65
CA ALA A 221 24.73 2.91 0.54
C ALA A 221 23.84 3.16 1.77
N GLU A 222 22.76 3.91 1.61
CA GLU A 222 21.79 4.16 2.69
C GLU A 222 21.08 2.89 3.16
N ALA A 223 20.74 2.00 2.23
CA ALA A 223 20.13 0.72 2.55
C ALA A 223 21.12 -0.20 3.29
N ALA A 224 22.41 -0.20 2.87
CA ALA A 224 23.46 -0.97 3.52
C ALA A 224 23.75 -0.49 4.96
N GLU A 225 23.64 0.82 5.25
CA GLU A 225 23.75 1.34 6.61
C GLU A 225 22.72 0.71 7.56
N THR A 226 21.46 0.64 7.13
CA THR A 226 20.39 0.03 7.92
C THR A 226 20.61 -1.47 8.08
N THR A 227 21.03 -2.15 7.03
CA THR A 227 21.32 -3.59 7.06
C THR A 227 22.47 -3.89 8.02
N GLY A 228 23.57 -3.13 7.96
CA GLY A 228 24.71 -3.27 8.86
C GLY A 228 24.33 -3.01 10.33
N ALA A 229 23.62 -1.93 10.59
CA ALA A 229 23.17 -1.60 11.96
C ALA A 229 22.25 -2.70 12.54
N LEU A 230 21.39 -3.30 11.74
CA LEU A 230 20.53 -4.40 12.18
C LEU A 230 21.32 -5.68 12.43
N ALA A 231 22.28 -6.01 11.56
CA ALA A 231 23.19 -7.15 11.70
C ALA A 231 24.02 -7.05 12.98
N ASP A 232 24.63 -5.88 13.22
CA ASP A 232 25.39 -5.58 14.46
C ASP A 232 24.50 -5.69 15.71
N ARG A 233 23.26 -5.14 15.66
CA ARG A 233 22.31 -5.21 16.76
C ARG A 233 21.88 -6.64 17.12
N LEU A 234 21.81 -7.52 16.12
CA LEU A 234 21.45 -8.92 16.28
C LEU A 234 22.65 -9.83 16.54
N GLY A 235 23.87 -9.37 16.24
CA GLY A 235 25.10 -10.14 16.36
C GLY A 235 25.21 -11.26 15.31
N VAL A 236 24.68 -11.01 14.09
CA VAL A 236 24.72 -11.94 12.96
C VAL A 236 25.35 -11.31 11.72
N PRO A 237 25.89 -12.09 10.78
CA PRO A 237 26.30 -11.56 9.48
C PRO A 237 25.15 -10.89 8.72
N ALA A 238 25.47 -9.88 7.88
CA ALA A 238 24.49 -9.16 7.06
C ALA A 238 24.11 -9.97 5.80
N THR A 239 23.66 -11.21 5.97
CA THR A 239 23.27 -12.14 4.90
C THR A 239 21.87 -12.69 5.12
N ALA A 240 21.17 -13.04 4.03
CA ALA A 240 19.85 -13.64 4.09
C ALA A 240 19.88 -14.97 4.86
N GLU A 241 20.92 -15.78 4.66
CA GLU A 241 21.12 -17.04 5.37
C GLU A 241 21.16 -16.83 6.89
N ALA A 242 21.95 -15.87 7.37
CA ALA A 242 22.07 -15.59 8.80
C ALA A 242 20.79 -14.96 9.40
N PHE A 243 20.09 -14.11 8.65
CA PHE A 243 18.82 -13.53 9.07
C PHE A 243 17.66 -14.55 9.03
N ALA A 244 17.74 -15.61 8.19
CA ALA A 244 16.69 -16.62 8.09
C ALA A 244 16.44 -17.36 9.39
N ASP A 245 17.46 -17.53 10.24
CA ASP A 245 17.37 -18.19 11.53
C ASP A 245 16.92 -17.27 12.67
N VAL A 246 16.84 -15.95 12.42
CA VAL A 246 16.40 -14.98 13.44
C VAL A 246 14.86 -14.98 13.51
N PRO A 247 14.25 -15.22 14.70
CA PRO A 247 12.79 -15.15 14.88
C PRO A 247 12.22 -13.77 14.47
N ASP A 248 11.01 -13.76 13.91
CA ASP A 248 10.35 -12.52 13.43
C ASP A 248 10.23 -11.47 14.55
N GLU A 249 9.92 -11.88 15.78
CA GLU A 249 9.84 -10.98 16.94
C GLU A 249 11.16 -10.24 17.19
N ARG A 250 12.28 -10.95 17.03
CA ARG A 250 13.61 -10.36 17.21
C ARG A 250 13.97 -9.42 16.05
N LEU A 251 13.62 -9.80 14.81
CA LEU A 251 13.79 -8.91 13.65
C LEU A 251 12.98 -7.63 13.82
N VAL A 252 11.71 -7.74 14.19
CA VAL A 252 10.79 -6.61 14.40
C VAL A 252 11.29 -5.70 15.53
N SER A 253 11.67 -6.27 16.68
CA SER A 253 12.16 -5.52 17.84
C SER A 253 13.48 -4.80 17.54
N ALA A 254 14.46 -5.50 16.99
CA ALA A 254 15.76 -4.93 16.69
C ALA A 254 15.66 -3.83 15.61
N LEU A 255 14.81 -4.03 14.59
CA LEU A 255 14.58 -3.01 13.57
C LEU A 255 13.91 -1.76 14.15
N ALA A 256 12.98 -1.89 15.11
CA ALA A 256 12.37 -0.76 15.79
C ALA A 256 13.39 0.07 16.59
N GLU A 257 14.36 -0.59 17.24
CA GLU A 257 15.45 0.08 17.97
C GLU A 257 16.39 0.84 17.03
N VAL A 258 16.79 0.23 15.92
CA VAL A 258 17.64 0.87 14.90
C VAL A 258 16.90 2.05 14.25
N SER A 259 15.57 1.91 14.00
CA SER A 259 14.75 2.94 13.36
C SER A 259 14.62 4.22 14.20
N GLY A 260 14.63 4.13 15.53
CA GLY A 260 14.48 5.26 16.44
C GLY A 260 15.69 6.20 16.47
N ALA A 261 16.85 5.78 15.98
CA ALA A 261 18.11 6.50 16.10
C ALA A 261 18.42 7.45 14.92
N GLY A 262 17.65 7.42 13.82
CA GLY A 262 17.98 8.12 12.57
C GLY A 262 17.12 9.36 12.28
N PRO A 263 17.62 10.28 11.42
CA PRO A 263 16.88 11.47 11.00
C PRO A 263 15.78 11.21 9.97
N ARG A 264 15.76 10.02 9.34
CA ARG A 264 14.83 9.67 8.27
C ARG A 264 13.44 9.34 8.82
N LEU A 265 12.40 9.51 8.01
CA LEU A 265 11.02 9.09 8.35
C LEU A 265 10.89 7.57 8.43
N SER A 266 11.71 6.85 7.66
CA SER A 266 11.85 5.39 7.70
C SER A 266 13.31 5.02 7.44
N PRO A 267 13.86 4.00 8.12
CA PRO A 267 15.17 3.45 7.80
C PRO A 267 15.14 2.54 6.57
N LEU A 268 13.95 2.15 6.13
CA LEU A 268 13.70 1.26 5.00
C LEU A 268 13.02 2.02 3.86
N GLY A 269 13.24 1.57 2.65
CA GLY A 269 12.66 2.14 1.44
C GLY A 269 12.92 1.27 0.22
N VAL A 270 12.40 1.69 -0.91
CA VAL A 270 12.76 1.09 -2.20
C VAL A 270 14.19 1.51 -2.54
N VAL A 271 14.99 0.60 -3.07
CA VAL A 271 16.34 0.88 -3.59
C VAL A 271 16.28 0.79 -5.12
N LEU A 272 16.53 1.90 -5.80
CA LEU A 272 16.35 1.98 -7.26
C LEU A 272 17.66 2.18 -8.04
N ASP A 273 18.84 2.13 -7.45
CA ASP A 273 20.18 2.34 -8.03
C ASP A 273 20.20 2.46 -9.58
N GLY A 274 20.09 3.70 -10.10
CA GLY A 274 20.10 4.00 -11.54
C GLY A 274 18.77 3.75 -12.28
N LEU A 275 17.77 3.11 -11.68
CA LEU A 275 16.43 2.97 -12.28
C LEU A 275 15.60 4.25 -12.09
N ASP A 276 15.92 5.05 -11.10
CA ASP A 276 15.29 6.34 -10.86
C ASP A 276 15.52 7.34 -12.01
N ASP A 277 16.59 7.17 -12.81
CA ASP A 277 16.85 7.92 -14.04
C ASP A 277 16.35 7.21 -15.31
N ALA A 278 15.90 5.96 -15.21
CA ALA A 278 15.40 5.21 -16.36
C ALA A 278 14.06 5.77 -16.86
N PRO A 279 13.80 5.80 -18.18
CA PRO A 279 12.47 6.14 -18.67
C PRO A 279 11.44 5.10 -18.21
N PRO A 280 10.17 5.51 -18.03
CA PRO A 280 9.10 4.56 -17.74
C PRO A 280 9.07 3.44 -18.80
N PRO A 281 8.98 2.16 -18.39
CA PRO A 281 9.02 1.03 -19.33
C PRO A 281 7.78 0.93 -20.22
N HIS A 282 6.70 1.62 -19.85
CA HIS A 282 5.46 1.69 -20.62
C HIS A 282 4.69 2.97 -20.28
N PRO A 283 3.90 3.52 -21.23
CA PRO A 283 3.06 4.67 -20.95
C PRO A 283 1.93 4.31 -19.99
N VAL A 284 1.68 5.18 -19.01
CA VAL A 284 0.57 5.07 -18.06
C VAL A 284 -0.09 6.43 -17.87
N ASP A 285 -1.40 6.43 -17.56
CA ASP A 285 -2.05 7.61 -17.02
C ASP A 285 -1.55 7.82 -15.58
N LEU A 286 -1.14 9.03 -15.23
CA LEU A 286 -0.51 9.33 -13.94
C LEU A 286 -1.25 10.44 -13.19
N LEU A 287 -1.62 10.15 -11.94
CA LEU A 287 -2.11 11.12 -10.95
C LEU A 287 -1.18 11.12 -9.73
N VAL A 288 -0.70 12.29 -9.33
CA VAL A 288 0.22 12.44 -8.19
C VAL A 288 -0.23 13.58 -7.30
N GLY A 289 -0.23 13.37 -5.99
CA GLY A 289 -0.56 14.46 -5.07
C GLY A 289 0.03 14.29 -3.69
N THR A 290 -0.12 15.35 -2.90
CA THR A 290 0.36 15.42 -1.50
C THR A 290 -0.66 16.16 -0.65
N ASN A 291 -0.59 15.96 0.66
CA ASN A 291 -1.28 16.80 1.62
C ASN A 291 -0.48 18.08 1.86
N THR A 292 -1.13 19.18 2.16
CA THR A 292 -0.44 20.48 2.27
C THR A 292 0.37 20.67 3.56
N GLN A 293 0.17 19.80 4.55
CA GLN A 293 0.80 19.85 5.87
C GLN A 293 1.24 18.45 6.35
N GLU A 294 1.91 17.68 5.49
CA GLU A 294 2.34 16.29 5.74
C GLU A 294 3.00 16.09 7.11
N SER A 295 3.85 17.04 7.50
CA SER A 295 4.65 17.00 8.71
C SER A 295 3.85 16.97 10.01
N LEU A 296 2.62 17.46 10.03
CA LEU A 296 1.83 17.58 11.26
C LEU A 296 1.53 16.24 11.93
N LEU A 297 1.45 15.15 11.16
CA LEU A 297 1.28 13.80 11.72
C LEU A 297 2.46 13.38 12.61
N TYR A 298 3.67 13.82 12.26
CA TYR A 298 4.90 13.36 12.91
C TYR A 298 5.24 14.13 14.19
N ARG A 299 4.61 15.31 14.42
CA ARG A 299 4.83 16.18 15.57
C ARG A 299 6.30 16.49 15.84
N ARG A 300 7.04 16.77 14.77
CA ARG A 300 8.45 17.21 14.80
C ARG A 300 8.54 18.64 14.26
N PRO A 301 8.14 19.67 15.04
CA PRO A 301 7.99 21.03 14.52
C PRO A 301 9.30 21.61 13.97
N GLU A 302 10.44 21.24 14.55
CA GLU A 302 11.77 21.66 14.08
C GLU A 302 12.16 21.04 12.72
N GLN A 303 11.50 19.97 12.31
CA GLN A 303 11.74 19.27 11.04
C GLN A 303 10.59 19.45 10.03
N SER A 304 9.53 20.20 10.38
CA SER A 304 8.32 20.28 9.57
C SER A 304 8.59 20.66 8.12
N ALA A 305 9.36 21.72 7.89
CA ALA A 305 9.68 22.17 6.54
C ALA A 305 10.46 21.11 5.73
N ALA A 306 11.38 20.38 6.37
CA ALA A 306 12.14 19.31 5.74
C ALA A 306 11.26 18.10 5.41
N ILE A 307 10.35 17.72 6.32
CA ILE A 307 9.40 16.63 6.10
C ILE A 307 8.45 16.97 4.95
N ASP A 308 7.84 18.16 4.94
CA ASP A 308 6.95 18.60 3.87
C ASP A 308 7.70 18.64 2.51
N ALA A 309 8.96 19.03 2.52
CA ALA A 309 9.80 19.04 1.33
C ALA A 309 10.04 17.62 0.77
N VAL A 310 10.23 16.61 1.62
CA VAL A 310 10.44 15.22 1.16
C VAL A 310 9.31 14.78 0.23
N PHE A 311 8.04 15.00 0.61
CA PHE A 311 6.88 14.60 -0.18
C PHE A 311 6.70 15.47 -1.42
N ARG A 312 6.81 16.78 -1.27
CA ARG A 312 6.69 17.72 -2.40
C ARG A 312 7.76 17.46 -3.47
N ASP A 313 9.02 17.38 -3.07
CA ASP A 313 10.14 17.22 -4.00
C ASP A 313 10.10 15.85 -4.69
N ALA A 314 9.65 14.80 -3.99
CA ALA A 314 9.43 13.48 -4.57
C ALA A 314 8.28 13.49 -5.61
N ARG A 315 7.18 14.24 -5.35
CA ARG A 315 6.11 14.47 -6.32
C ARG A 315 6.65 15.16 -7.56
N GLU A 316 7.37 16.26 -7.39
CA GLU A 316 7.92 17.05 -8.49
C GLU A 316 8.90 16.24 -9.34
N ARG A 317 9.79 15.45 -8.72
CA ARG A 317 10.67 14.53 -9.45
C ARG A 317 9.89 13.53 -10.28
N LEU A 318 8.81 12.96 -9.75
CA LEU A 318 7.99 12.01 -10.50
C LEU A 318 7.28 12.70 -11.67
N VAL A 319 6.61 13.82 -11.41
CA VAL A 319 5.84 14.57 -12.43
C VAL A 319 6.73 15.03 -13.56
N SER A 320 7.97 15.50 -13.31
CA SER A 320 8.90 15.98 -14.33
C SER A 320 9.33 14.91 -15.35
N ARG A 321 9.00 13.65 -15.12
CA ARG A 321 9.35 12.51 -15.99
C ARG A 321 8.22 12.13 -16.96
N TYR A 322 7.07 12.80 -16.86
CA TYR A 322 5.90 12.53 -17.69
C TYR A 322 5.47 13.78 -18.44
N ASP A 323 5.23 13.65 -19.72
CA ASP A 323 4.69 14.76 -20.55
C ASP A 323 3.29 15.18 -20.10
N LYS A 324 2.55 14.23 -19.50
CA LYS A 324 1.21 14.45 -18.96
C LYS A 324 1.07 13.73 -17.64
N ALA A 325 0.88 14.50 -16.58
CA ALA A 325 0.49 14.01 -15.27
C ALA A 325 -0.57 14.92 -14.68
N PHE A 326 -1.57 14.35 -14.04
CA PHE A 326 -2.50 15.11 -13.20
C PHE A 326 -1.91 15.26 -11.81
N THR A 327 -2.14 16.42 -11.19
CA THR A 327 -1.65 16.66 -9.83
C THR A 327 -2.77 17.16 -8.92
N TYR A 328 -2.61 16.94 -7.61
CA TYR A 328 -3.49 17.51 -6.62
C TYR A 328 -2.75 17.92 -5.34
N ASP A 329 -3.32 18.89 -4.62
CA ASP A 329 -3.03 19.23 -3.25
C ASP A 329 -4.26 18.94 -2.39
N PHE A 330 -4.11 18.17 -1.31
CA PHE A 330 -5.19 17.90 -0.37
C PHE A 330 -5.05 18.80 0.86
N ASP A 331 -6.05 19.65 1.14
CA ASP A 331 -5.96 20.72 2.15
C ASP A 331 -7.11 20.68 3.18
N TRP A 332 -7.62 19.52 3.52
CA TRP A 332 -8.59 19.37 4.60
C TRP A 332 -7.95 19.70 5.96
N ARG A 333 -8.50 20.71 6.66
CA ARG A 333 -7.97 21.22 7.93
C ARG A 333 -8.95 21.17 9.10
N GLY A 334 -10.08 20.49 8.93
CA GLY A 334 -11.14 20.42 9.96
C GLY A 334 -10.81 19.54 11.16
N GLY A 335 -9.78 18.68 11.05
CA GLY A 335 -9.30 17.86 12.15
C GLY A 335 -8.18 18.51 12.96
N PRO A 336 -7.85 17.95 14.15
CA PRO A 336 -6.83 18.51 15.06
C PRO A 336 -5.39 18.40 14.51
N PHE A 337 -5.20 17.65 13.42
CA PHE A 337 -3.90 17.46 12.78
C PHE A 337 -3.79 18.21 11.45
N GLY A 338 -4.78 19.08 11.10
CA GLY A 338 -4.79 19.79 9.84
C GLY A 338 -4.71 18.87 8.63
N ALA A 339 -4.16 19.39 7.52
CA ALA A 339 -3.97 18.61 6.29
C ALA A 339 -2.73 17.70 6.39
N CYS A 340 -2.67 16.87 7.43
CA CYS A 340 -1.53 16.04 7.76
C CYS A 340 -1.41 14.83 6.82
N HIS A 341 -0.30 14.11 6.93
CA HIS A 341 -0.05 12.87 6.21
C HIS A 341 -1.17 11.85 6.38
N ALA A 342 -1.63 11.25 5.29
CA ALA A 342 -2.69 10.25 5.21
C ALA A 342 -4.12 10.74 5.52
N VAL A 343 -4.35 12.04 5.71
CA VAL A 343 -5.70 12.58 6.00
C VAL A 343 -6.66 12.41 4.83
N GLU A 344 -6.18 12.30 3.61
CA GLU A 344 -6.99 12.13 2.40
C GLU A 344 -7.60 10.72 2.28
N LEU A 345 -7.01 9.69 2.91
CA LEU A 345 -7.42 8.29 2.74
C LEU A 345 -8.91 8.04 3.04
N PRO A 346 -9.47 8.51 4.16
CA PRO A 346 -10.91 8.34 4.42
C PRO A 346 -11.80 8.97 3.36
N PHE A 347 -11.36 10.05 2.70
CA PHE A 347 -12.09 10.70 1.60
C PHE A 347 -11.97 9.90 0.30
N VAL A 348 -10.79 9.37 0.00
CA VAL A 348 -10.56 8.52 -1.17
C VAL A 348 -11.41 7.24 -1.11
N PHE A 349 -11.52 6.63 0.07
CA PHE A 349 -12.32 5.42 0.27
C PHE A 349 -13.79 5.68 0.59
N ASP A 350 -14.22 6.95 0.71
CA ASP A 350 -15.57 7.36 1.12
C ASP A 350 -15.97 6.77 2.49
N HIS A 351 -15.01 6.73 3.42
CA HIS A 351 -15.16 6.20 4.80
C HIS A 351 -14.89 7.28 5.85
N THR A 352 -15.37 8.48 5.60
CA THR A 352 -15.22 9.60 6.56
C THR A 352 -16.13 9.48 7.77
N ASP A 353 -17.05 8.52 7.81
CA ASP A 353 -18.02 8.25 8.87
C ASP A 353 -17.50 7.29 9.96
N LEU A 354 -16.31 6.70 9.79
CA LEU A 354 -15.71 5.85 10.80
C LEU A 354 -15.57 6.58 12.13
N PRO A 355 -16.19 6.08 13.23
CA PRO A 355 -16.32 6.84 14.48
C PRO A 355 -14.96 7.28 15.07
N ALA A 356 -13.94 6.43 15.01
CA ALA A 356 -12.61 6.74 15.54
C ALA A 356 -11.94 7.93 14.83
N LEU A 357 -12.25 8.19 13.56
CA LEU A 357 -11.72 9.31 12.79
C LEU A 357 -12.38 10.64 13.14
N ARG A 358 -13.61 10.62 13.69
CA ARG A 358 -14.45 11.81 13.93
C ARG A 358 -14.43 12.30 15.38
N THR A 359 -13.66 11.69 16.25
CA THR A 359 -13.51 12.15 17.64
C THR A 359 -12.70 13.45 17.71
N ALA A 360 -12.74 14.12 18.86
CA ALA A 360 -11.94 15.33 19.10
C ALA A 360 -10.43 15.12 18.91
N ASN A 361 -9.95 13.86 19.06
CA ASN A 361 -8.55 13.45 18.81
C ASN A 361 -8.43 12.57 17.55
N GLY A 362 -9.52 12.42 16.80
CA GLY A 362 -9.53 11.68 15.54
C GLY A 362 -8.88 12.48 14.41
N LEU A 363 -8.51 11.77 13.37
CA LEU A 363 -7.78 12.36 12.23
C LEU A 363 -8.59 13.45 11.52
N LEU A 364 -9.92 13.28 11.39
CA LEU A 364 -10.78 14.16 10.61
C LEU A 364 -11.47 15.24 11.44
N GLY A 365 -11.66 15.03 12.76
CA GLY A 365 -12.52 15.88 13.55
C GLY A 365 -14.02 15.65 13.27
N PRO A 366 -14.94 16.35 14.01
CA PRO A 366 -16.37 16.04 13.99
C PRO A 366 -17.10 16.47 12.70
N ASP A 367 -16.68 17.57 12.08
CA ASP A 367 -17.43 18.26 11.03
C ASP A 367 -16.80 18.05 9.66
N VAL A 368 -17.00 16.86 9.08
CA VAL A 368 -16.50 16.52 7.74
C VAL A 368 -17.59 16.77 6.70
N PRO A 369 -17.34 17.63 5.67
CA PRO A 369 -18.34 17.89 4.63
C PRO A 369 -18.48 16.67 3.71
N PRO A 370 -19.69 16.10 3.53
CA PRO A 370 -19.91 14.98 2.63
C PRO A 370 -19.54 15.28 1.17
N SER A 371 -19.62 16.56 0.77
CA SER A 371 -19.24 17.00 -0.59
C SER A 371 -17.79 16.77 -0.89
N LEU A 372 -16.87 16.97 0.06
CA LEU A 372 -15.45 16.75 -0.13
C LEU A 372 -15.12 15.25 -0.31
N ALA A 373 -15.80 14.37 0.45
CA ALA A 373 -15.65 12.93 0.27
C ALA A 373 -16.15 12.49 -1.12
N ALA A 374 -17.34 12.95 -1.52
CA ALA A 374 -17.91 12.64 -2.83
C ALA A 374 -17.05 13.18 -3.99
N GLU A 375 -16.47 14.36 -3.85
CA GLU A 375 -15.57 14.95 -4.84
C GLU A 375 -14.29 14.13 -4.98
N THR A 376 -13.64 13.83 -3.84
CA THR A 376 -12.36 13.10 -3.80
C THR A 376 -12.54 11.67 -4.32
N HIS A 377 -13.46 10.90 -3.73
CA HIS A 377 -13.75 9.53 -4.16
C HIS A 377 -14.12 9.48 -5.65
N GLY A 378 -15.03 10.36 -6.07
CA GLY A 378 -15.47 10.46 -7.46
C GLY A 378 -14.33 10.75 -8.45
N ALA A 379 -13.30 11.48 -8.04
CA ALA A 379 -12.11 11.73 -8.86
C ALA A 379 -11.28 10.47 -9.09
N TRP A 380 -11.06 9.65 -8.05
CA TRP A 380 -10.37 8.36 -8.18
C TRP A 380 -11.16 7.38 -9.05
N VAL A 381 -12.48 7.32 -8.88
CA VAL A 381 -13.36 6.49 -9.71
C VAL A 381 -13.29 6.94 -11.18
N ARG A 382 -13.40 8.24 -11.49
CA ARG A 382 -13.28 8.75 -12.87
C ARG A 382 -11.91 8.42 -13.48
N PHE A 383 -10.84 8.59 -12.71
CA PHE A 383 -9.49 8.24 -13.17
C PHE A 383 -9.37 6.74 -13.50
N ALA A 384 -9.91 5.86 -12.68
CA ALA A 384 -9.93 4.42 -12.94
C ALA A 384 -10.73 4.07 -14.20
N MET A 385 -11.82 4.78 -14.47
CA MET A 385 -12.67 4.57 -15.65
C MET A 385 -12.01 5.03 -16.96
N GLY A 386 -11.39 6.20 -16.97
CA GLY A 386 -10.94 6.85 -18.21
C GLY A 386 -9.55 7.46 -18.19
N GLY A 387 -8.77 7.37 -17.11
CA GLY A 387 -7.46 8.01 -16.98
C GLY A 387 -7.53 9.53 -16.78
N ASP A 388 -8.73 10.08 -16.52
CA ASP A 388 -8.95 11.52 -16.33
C ASP A 388 -9.71 11.76 -15.02
N PRO A 389 -9.13 12.43 -14.00
CA PRO A 389 -9.78 12.69 -12.72
C PRO A 389 -10.82 13.83 -12.79
N GLY A 390 -10.90 14.55 -13.91
CA GLY A 390 -11.88 15.63 -14.15
C GLY A 390 -11.31 17.03 -14.05
N TRP A 391 -9.98 17.21 -14.12
CA TRP A 391 -9.33 18.54 -14.16
C TRP A 391 -8.05 18.52 -15.02
N SER A 392 -7.52 19.70 -15.28
CA SER A 392 -6.20 19.90 -15.88
C SER A 392 -5.26 20.63 -14.91
N GLY A 393 -3.97 20.30 -14.93
CA GLY A 393 -3.01 20.90 -14.01
C GLY A 393 -3.14 20.37 -12.60
N THR A 394 -3.03 21.26 -11.60
CA THR A 394 -3.14 20.93 -10.17
C THR A 394 -4.54 21.26 -9.63
N HIS A 395 -5.21 20.28 -9.06
CA HIS A 395 -6.49 20.47 -8.34
C HIS A 395 -6.24 20.58 -6.84
N ARG A 396 -7.05 21.39 -6.14
CA ARG A 396 -6.99 21.52 -4.69
C ARG A 396 -8.30 21.09 -4.05
N PHE A 397 -8.23 20.04 -3.26
CA PHE A 397 -9.31 19.57 -2.40
C PHE A 397 -9.28 20.32 -1.05
N HIS A 398 -10.38 20.97 -0.65
CA HIS A 398 -10.45 21.76 0.61
C HIS A 398 -11.87 21.92 1.16
#